data_a8d30012bca1dc176960793368a53466
#
_entry.id   a8d30012bca1dc176960793368a53466
#
_cell.length_a   1.000
_cell.length_b   1.000
_cell.length_c   1.000
_cell.angle_alpha   90.00
_cell.angle_beta   90.00
_cell.angle_gamma   90.00
#
_symmetry.space_group_name_H-M   'P 1'
#
loop_
_entity.id
_entity.type
_entity.pdbx_description
1 polymer ?
#
loop_
_entity_poly.entity_id
_entity_poly.type
_entity_poly.pdbx_seq_one_letter_code
_entity_poly.pdbx_strand_id
1 'polypeptide(L)'
;MLKIRLFCAGGMSTSLLAEKIRKAGRDMGIEVDVEAHGVGRINRLKPEDLAAMDVALLGPQVGYAKGNYEKIFADAGVPMDVIPMRAYGMVDGKAVLELALSMVKK
;
A
#
# COMPACT_ATOMS: atom_id res chain seq x y z
N MET A 1 10.12 -11.27 -3.35
CA MET A 1 8.92 -10.60 -3.87
C MET A 1 8.46 -9.53 -2.88
N LEU A 2 8.28 -8.32 -3.36
CA LEU A 2 7.81 -7.21 -2.52
C LEU A 2 6.30 -7.28 -2.39
N LYS A 3 5.79 -7.38 -1.18
CA LYS A 3 4.37 -7.51 -0.91
C LYS A 3 3.80 -6.18 -0.43
N ILE A 4 3.04 -5.53 -1.31
CA ILE A 4 2.44 -4.22 -1.07
C ILE A 4 0.93 -4.37 -0.88
N ARG A 5 0.39 -3.79 0.18
CA ARG A 5 -1.04 -3.81 0.42
C ARG A 5 -1.56 -2.39 0.46
N LEU A 6 -2.59 -2.12 -0.35
CA LEU A 6 -3.21 -0.81 -0.46
C LEU A 6 -4.54 -0.84 0.29
N PHE A 7 -4.76 0.18 1.11
CA PHE A 7 -6.01 0.30 1.87
C PHE A 7 -6.64 1.66 1.56
N CYS A 8 -7.80 1.63 0.95
CA CYS A 8 -8.48 2.85 0.51
C CYS A 8 -9.94 2.83 0.92
N ALA A 9 -10.64 3.94 0.67
CA ALA A 9 -12.06 4.03 0.98
C ALA A 9 -12.90 3.06 0.14
N GLY A 10 -12.28 2.48 -0.89
CA GLY A 10 -12.95 1.58 -1.81
C GLY A 10 -13.10 2.23 -3.17
N GLY A 11 -13.53 1.45 -4.14
CA GLY A 11 -13.75 1.93 -5.47
C GLY A 11 -12.75 1.36 -6.46
N MET A 12 -13.01 1.62 -7.72
CA MET A 12 -12.27 0.99 -8.82
C MET A 12 -10.87 1.57 -9.02
N SER A 13 -10.64 2.81 -8.56
CA SER A 13 -9.33 3.46 -8.72
C SER A 13 -8.21 2.69 -8.06
N THR A 14 -8.51 2.07 -6.91
CA THR A 14 -7.50 1.32 -6.16
C THR A 14 -7.05 0.08 -6.95
N SER A 15 -7.98 -0.60 -7.60
CA SER A 15 -7.66 -1.77 -8.42
C SER A 15 -6.80 -1.37 -9.63
N LEU A 16 -7.14 -0.23 -10.25
CA LEU A 16 -6.36 0.27 -11.37
C LEU A 16 -4.95 0.64 -10.92
N LEU A 17 -4.84 1.28 -9.75
CA LEU A 17 -3.53 1.65 -9.21
C LEU A 17 -2.69 0.39 -8.96
N ALA A 18 -3.29 -0.66 -8.41
CA ALA A 18 -2.60 -1.93 -8.19
C ALA A 18 -2.04 -2.48 -9.51
N GLU A 19 -2.83 -2.42 -10.59
CA GLU A 19 -2.37 -2.86 -11.91
C GLU A 19 -1.19 -2.04 -12.39
N LYS A 20 -1.23 -0.73 -12.19
CA LYS A 20 -0.15 0.16 -12.61
C LYS A 20 1.13 -0.11 -11.81
N ILE A 21 0.99 -0.44 -10.53
CA ILE A 21 2.15 -0.78 -9.70
C ILE A 21 2.78 -2.09 -10.20
N ARG A 22 1.95 -3.08 -10.53
CA ARG A 22 2.45 -4.35 -11.07
C ARG A 22 3.21 -4.11 -12.38
N LYS A 23 2.65 -3.25 -13.26
CA LYS A 23 3.30 -2.93 -14.52
C LYS A 23 4.63 -2.24 -14.27
N ALA A 24 4.67 -1.28 -13.35
CA ALA A 24 5.92 -0.58 -13.01
C ALA A 24 6.96 -1.56 -12.49
N GLY A 25 6.55 -2.54 -11.68
CA GLY A 25 7.45 -3.57 -11.19
C GLY A 25 8.05 -4.38 -12.33
N ARG A 26 7.21 -4.81 -13.28
CA ARG A 26 7.71 -5.54 -14.45
C ARG A 26 8.70 -4.71 -15.25
N ASP A 27 8.38 -3.43 -15.45
CA ASP A 27 9.25 -2.53 -16.22
C ASP A 27 10.61 -2.32 -15.53
N MET A 28 10.63 -2.39 -14.21
CA MET A 28 11.83 -2.20 -13.41
C MET A 28 12.55 -3.51 -13.08
N GLY A 29 12.00 -4.64 -13.51
CA GLY A 29 12.58 -5.94 -13.22
C GLY A 29 12.42 -6.37 -11.77
N ILE A 30 11.39 -5.87 -11.09
CA ILE A 30 11.11 -6.18 -9.68
C ILE A 30 9.81 -6.98 -9.58
N GLU A 31 9.86 -8.09 -8.84
CA GLU A 31 8.64 -8.86 -8.57
C GLU A 31 7.88 -8.20 -7.42
N VAL A 32 6.62 -7.90 -7.68
CA VAL A 32 5.75 -7.29 -6.67
C VAL A 32 4.44 -8.07 -6.56
N ASP A 33 3.93 -8.15 -5.35
CA ASP A 33 2.62 -8.74 -5.07
C ASP A 33 1.78 -7.63 -4.46
N VAL A 34 0.87 -7.07 -5.25
CA VAL A 34 0.06 -5.92 -4.85
C VAL A 34 -1.39 -6.34 -4.70
N GLU A 35 -1.97 -6.05 -3.55
CA GLU A 35 -3.40 -6.28 -3.32
C GLU A 35 -4.04 -4.99 -2.84
N ALA A 36 -5.26 -4.75 -3.28
CA ALA A 36 -6.05 -3.58 -2.90
C ALA A 36 -7.21 -4.02 -2.02
N HIS A 37 -7.38 -3.33 -0.90
CA HIS A 37 -8.42 -3.63 0.08
C HIS A 37 -9.12 -2.36 0.53
N GLY A 38 -10.32 -2.50 1.08
CA GLY A 38 -10.97 -1.39 1.77
C GLY A 38 -10.29 -1.14 3.11
N VAL A 39 -10.29 0.11 3.56
CA VAL A 39 -9.62 0.49 4.81
C VAL A 39 -10.21 -0.23 6.03
N GLY A 40 -11.50 -0.58 5.98
CA GLY A 40 -12.14 -1.31 7.07
C GLY A 40 -11.54 -2.68 7.34
N ARG A 41 -10.86 -3.26 6.35
CA ARG A 41 -10.21 -4.55 6.53
C ARG A 41 -9.07 -4.50 7.55
N ILE A 42 -8.48 -3.33 7.77
CA ILE A 42 -7.36 -3.20 8.70
C ILE A 42 -7.73 -3.69 10.09
N ASN A 43 -8.95 -3.41 10.54
CA ASN A 43 -9.40 -3.85 11.87
C ASN A 43 -9.62 -5.36 11.96
N ARG A 44 -9.62 -6.05 10.83
CA ARG A 44 -9.83 -7.50 10.77
C ARG A 44 -8.57 -8.27 10.38
N LEU A 45 -7.45 -7.59 10.26
CA LEU A 45 -6.19 -8.25 9.91
C LEU A 45 -5.72 -9.11 11.08
N LYS A 46 -5.30 -10.32 10.74
CA LYS A 46 -4.73 -11.26 11.71
C LYS A 46 -3.22 -11.12 11.70
N PRO A 47 -2.51 -11.61 12.72
CA PRO A 47 -1.05 -11.56 12.72
C PRO A 47 -0.41 -12.17 11.47
N GLU A 48 -0.98 -13.25 10.94
CA GLU A 48 -0.45 -13.87 9.72
C GLU A 48 -0.66 -12.97 8.50
N ASP A 49 -1.73 -12.17 8.46
CA ASP A 49 -1.95 -11.23 7.37
C ASP A 49 -0.91 -10.11 7.40
N LEU A 50 -0.62 -9.62 8.61
CA LEU A 50 0.38 -8.57 8.78
C LEU A 50 1.78 -9.08 8.44
N ALA A 51 2.08 -10.32 8.82
CA ALA A 51 3.37 -10.92 8.52
C ALA A 51 3.55 -11.17 7.01
N ALA A 52 2.46 -11.23 6.27
CA ALA A 52 2.49 -11.52 4.83
C ALA A 52 2.71 -10.25 3.99
N MET A 53 2.78 -9.06 4.60
CA MET A 53 2.99 -7.84 3.83
C MET A 53 4.30 -7.16 4.21
N ASP A 54 4.91 -6.50 3.24
CA ASP A 54 6.14 -5.74 3.45
C ASP A 54 5.88 -4.26 3.65
N VAL A 55 4.80 -3.75 3.06
CA VAL A 55 4.45 -2.33 3.09
C VAL A 55 2.93 -2.19 3.08
N ALA A 56 2.42 -1.28 3.89
CA ALA A 56 1.01 -0.91 3.87
C ALA A 56 0.90 0.55 3.44
N LEU A 57 0.03 0.83 2.48
CA LEU A 57 -0.18 2.18 1.97
C LEU A 57 -1.65 2.54 2.06
N LEU A 58 -1.93 3.73 2.60
CA LEU A 58 -3.30 4.25 2.70
C LEU A 58 -3.57 5.19 1.53
N GLY A 59 -4.77 5.10 0.96
CA GLY A 59 -5.21 6.08 -0.02
C GLY A 59 -5.34 7.46 0.62
N PRO A 60 -5.14 8.54 -0.13
CA PRO A 60 -5.21 9.88 0.45
C PRO A 60 -6.57 10.22 1.03
N GLN A 61 -7.65 9.60 0.54
CA GLN A 61 -8.98 9.83 1.06
C GLN A 61 -9.16 9.36 2.51
N VAL A 62 -8.32 8.42 2.93
CA VAL A 62 -8.36 7.89 4.29
C VAL A 62 -7.11 8.24 5.09
N GLY A 63 -6.35 9.22 4.61
CA GLY A 63 -5.15 9.67 5.30
C GLY A 63 -5.42 10.18 6.71
N TYR A 64 -6.63 10.72 6.96
CA TYR A 64 -7.03 11.15 8.29
C TYR A 64 -7.02 10.00 9.29
N ALA A 65 -7.13 8.77 8.82
CA ALA A 65 -7.16 7.59 9.68
C ALA A 65 -5.77 7.03 9.97
N LYS A 66 -4.72 7.64 9.44
CA LYS A 66 -3.35 7.15 9.63
C LYS A 66 -3.03 6.94 11.11
N GLY A 67 -3.35 7.92 11.94
CA GLY A 67 -3.07 7.83 13.37
C GLY A 67 -3.78 6.67 14.06
N ASN A 68 -4.97 6.30 13.56
CA ASN A 68 -5.74 5.20 14.15
C ASN A 68 -5.16 3.83 13.81
N TYR A 69 -4.53 3.71 12.65
CA TYR A 69 -4.02 2.40 12.17
C TYR A 69 -2.52 2.25 12.29
N GLU A 70 -1.80 3.34 12.47
CA GLU A 70 -0.34 3.34 12.48
C GLU A 70 0.22 2.35 13.51
N LYS A 71 -0.39 2.31 14.68
CA LYS A 71 0.07 1.43 15.75
C LYS A 71 -0.06 -0.05 15.36
N ILE A 72 -1.13 -0.41 14.68
CA ILE A 72 -1.36 -1.80 14.25
C ILE A 72 -0.18 -2.27 13.40
N PHE A 73 0.21 -1.47 12.42
CA PHE A 73 1.29 -1.82 11.53
C PHE A 73 2.65 -1.71 12.22
N ALA A 74 2.84 -0.69 13.05
CA ALA A 74 4.09 -0.51 13.78
C ALA A 74 4.36 -1.68 14.71
N ASP A 75 3.34 -2.15 15.42
CA ASP A 75 3.48 -3.30 16.32
C ASP A 75 3.86 -4.57 15.58
N ALA A 76 3.49 -4.67 14.31
CA ALA A 76 3.81 -5.81 13.46
C ALA A 76 5.12 -5.62 12.69
N GLY A 77 5.76 -4.46 12.83
CA GLY A 77 6.99 -4.16 12.10
C GLY A 77 6.77 -3.87 10.62
N VAL A 78 5.55 -3.46 10.24
CA VAL A 78 5.21 -3.16 8.85
C VAL A 78 5.25 -1.65 8.64
N PRO A 79 6.12 -1.14 7.76
CA PRO A 79 6.11 0.27 7.43
C PRO A 79 4.79 0.66 6.76
N MET A 80 4.24 1.81 7.13
CA MET A 80 2.96 2.27 6.61
C MET A 80 3.04 3.77 6.34
N ASP A 81 2.45 4.21 5.24
CA ASP A 81 2.38 5.63 4.91
C ASP A 81 1.15 5.89 4.05
N VAL A 82 0.90 7.17 3.78
CA VAL A 82 -0.21 7.61 2.94
C VAL A 82 0.33 7.90 1.54
N ILE A 83 -0.38 7.40 0.52
CA ILE A 83 -0.02 7.68 -0.87
C ILE A 83 -0.24 9.16 -1.14
N PRO A 84 0.75 9.87 -1.72
CA PRO A 84 0.54 11.28 -2.08
C PRO A 84 -0.66 11.44 -3.00
N MET A 85 -1.47 12.46 -2.76
CA MET A 85 -2.68 12.69 -3.52
C MET A 85 -2.41 12.78 -5.03
N ARG A 86 -1.31 13.40 -5.41
CA ARG A 86 -0.95 13.53 -6.81
C ARG A 86 -0.72 12.16 -7.46
N ALA A 87 0.05 11.31 -6.79
CA ALA A 87 0.34 9.98 -7.32
C ALA A 87 -0.93 9.15 -7.42
N TYR A 88 -1.81 9.26 -6.44
CA TYR A 88 -3.07 8.54 -6.45
C TYR A 88 -4.00 9.04 -7.56
N GLY A 89 -4.13 10.37 -7.67
CA GLY A 89 -5.01 10.98 -8.66
C GLY A 89 -4.58 10.71 -10.09
N MET A 90 -3.28 10.62 -10.33
CA MET A 90 -2.73 10.32 -11.65
C MET A 90 -2.58 8.82 -11.90
N VAL A 91 -2.92 7.99 -10.92
CA VAL A 91 -2.74 6.54 -10.96
C VAL A 91 -1.29 6.22 -11.34
N ASP A 92 -0.36 6.90 -10.67
CA ASP A 92 1.07 6.79 -10.97
C ASP A 92 1.70 5.60 -10.23
N GLY A 93 1.60 4.43 -10.85
CA GLY A 93 2.10 3.20 -10.24
C GLY A 93 3.58 3.24 -9.97
N LYS A 94 4.37 3.89 -10.83
CA LYS A 94 5.81 3.98 -10.64
C LYS A 94 6.14 4.79 -9.39
N ALA A 95 5.49 5.94 -9.20
CA ALA A 95 5.72 6.77 -8.02
C ALA A 95 5.36 6.03 -6.75
N VAL A 96 4.24 5.30 -6.76
CA VAL A 96 3.81 4.53 -5.60
C VAL A 96 4.78 3.40 -5.32
N LEU A 97 5.25 2.71 -6.35
CA LEU A 97 6.25 1.65 -6.18
C LEU A 97 7.54 2.20 -5.61
N GLU A 98 7.99 3.36 -6.10
CA GLU A 98 9.20 4.00 -5.57
C GLU A 98 9.05 4.37 -4.10
N LEU A 99 7.87 4.85 -3.72
CA LEU A 99 7.58 5.13 -2.32
C LEU A 99 7.70 3.86 -1.48
N ALA A 100 7.07 2.78 -1.94
CA ALA A 100 7.13 1.51 -1.22
C ALA A 100 8.56 1.00 -1.08
N LEU A 101 9.33 1.08 -2.15
CA LEU A 101 10.74 0.65 -2.12
C LEU A 101 11.55 1.47 -1.11
N SER A 102 11.29 2.77 -1.03
CA SER A 102 12.00 3.63 -0.08
C SER A 102 11.66 3.28 1.37
N MET A 103 10.45 2.77 1.61
CA MET A 103 10.00 2.42 2.96
C MET A 103 10.61 1.12 3.45
N VAL A 104 10.90 0.18 2.55
CA VAL A 104 11.50 -1.12 2.94
C VAL A 104 13.02 -1.10 2.94
N LYS A 105 13.62 -0.11 2.34
CA LYS A 105 15.08 0.03 2.31
C LYS A 105 15.55 0.74 3.58
N LYS A 106 15.91 -0.02 4.56
CA LYS A 106 16.45 0.58 5.80
C LYS A 106 17.69 -0.13 6.25
#